data_20063abef530e351447a39a1b027e52d
#
_entry.id   20063abef530e351447a39a1b027e52d
#
_cell.length_a   1.000
_cell.length_b   1.000
_cell.length_c   1.000
_cell.angle_alpha   90.00
_cell.angle_beta   90.00
_cell.angle_gamma   90.00
#
_symmetry.space_group_name_H-M   'P 1'
#
loop_
_entity.id
_entity.type
_entity.pdbx_description
1 polymer ?
#
loop_
_entity_poly.entity_id
_entity_poly.type
_entity_poly.pdbx_seq_one_letter_code
_entity_poly.pdbx_strand_id
1 'polypeptide(L)'
;WHFSKTEIEHLTQAIIAFTIALAFMSVGGIFGALEFPTAFILGGIFWIIPLAPAFTVHEIAHKIVARNYGCWAEFRASPAGLRFGIILAAIFGFFIMAPGAVMVAGNTTRSQFGKIALAGPVSNILLWGVGLGMVALGLETTNFTYGGHGLLFFW
;
A
#
# COMPACT_ATOMS: atom_id res chain seq x y z
N TRP A 1 4.75 22.33 3.94
CA TRP A 1 4.36 20.99 3.55
C TRP A 1 3.31 20.42 4.52
N HIS A 2 2.20 19.98 3.97
CA HIS A 2 1.15 19.29 4.74
C HIS A 2 0.31 18.42 3.80
N PHE A 3 -0.38 17.46 4.37
CA PHE A 3 -1.43 16.69 3.69
C PHE A 3 -2.75 17.48 3.77
N SER A 4 -3.48 17.60 2.67
CA SER A 4 -4.81 18.16 2.71
C SER A 4 -5.78 17.20 3.43
N LYS A 5 -6.88 17.73 3.97
CA LYS A 5 -7.92 16.89 4.59
C LYS A 5 -8.45 15.85 3.61
N THR A 6 -8.68 16.25 2.37
CA THR A 6 -9.16 15.36 1.30
C THR A 6 -8.14 14.27 0.97
N GLU A 7 -6.85 14.61 0.95
CA GLU A 7 -5.78 13.63 0.71
C GLU A 7 -5.71 12.59 1.83
N ILE A 8 -5.77 13.02 3.10
CA ILE A 8 -5.79 12.11 4.25
C ILE A 8 -6.99 11.17 4.19
N GLU A 9 -8.16 11.69 3.85
CA GLU A 9 -9.37 10.90 3.67
C GLU A 9 -9.19 9.84 2.56
N HIS A 10 -8.67 10.24 1.42
CA HIS A 10 -8.44 9.33 0.29
C HIS A 10 -7.35 8.29 0.58
N LEU A 11 -6.26 8.67 1.27
CA LEU A 11 -5.24 7.73 1.73
C LEU A 11 -5.84 6.71 2.71
N THR A 12 -6.65 7.17 3.65
CA THR A 12 -7.32 6.29 4.61
C THR A 12 -8.26 5.32 3.91
N GLN A 13 -9.07 5.79 2.96
CA GLN A 13 -9.93 4.93 2.15
C GLN A 13 -9.15 3.86 1.39
N ALA A 14 -8.03 4.24 0.78
CA ALA A 14 -7.18 3.31 0.06
C ALA A 14 -6.56 2.26 0.99
N ILE A 15 -6.02 2.66 2.14
CA ILE A 15 -5.43 1.74 3.13
C ILE A 15 -6.49 0.76 3.65
N ILE A 16 -7.69 1.23 3.99
CA ILE A 16 -8.79 0.37 4.44
C ILE A 16 -9.17 -0.64 3.35
N ALA A 17 -9.34 -0.18 2.11
CA ALA A 17 -9.71 -1.05 1.00
C ALA A 17 -8.64 -2.12 0.71
N PHE A 18 -7.37 -1.77 0.71
CA PHE A 18 -6.26 -2.72 0.58
C PHE A 18 -6.24 -3.73 1.74
N THR A 19 -6.46 -3.25 2.96
CA THR A 19 -6.50 -4.11 4.15
C THR A 19 -7.62 -5.14 4.03
N ILE A 20 -8.81 -4.75 3.60
CA ILE A 20 -9.93 -5.66 3.39
C ILE A 20 -9.61 -6.68 2.29
N ALA A 21 -9.04 -6.23 1.16
CA ALA A 21 -8.68 -7.11 0.07
C ALA A 21 -7.61 -8.14 0.50
N LEU A 22 -6.59 -7.73 1.25
CA LEU A 22 -5.57 -8.61 1.80
C LEU A 22 -6.12 -9.56 2.85
N ALA A 23 -7.10 -9.14 3.65
CA ALA A 23 -7.80 -10.01 4.59
C ALA A 23 -8.56 -11.13 3.85
N PHE A 24 -9.27 -10.83 2.76
CA PHE A 24 -9.91 -11.84 1.90
C PHE A 24 -8.87 -12.77 1.28
N MET A 25 -7.76 -12.24 0.78
CA MET A 25 -6.67 -13.05 0.22
C MET A 25 -6.11 -14.03 1.25
N SER A 26 -6.00 -13.64 2.51
CA SER A 26 -5.47 -14.48 3.59
C SER A 26 -6.29 -15.73 3.86
N VAL A 27 -7.58 -15.72 3.53
CA VAL A 27 -8.51 -16.83 3.78
C VAL A 27 -9.10 -17.44 2.50
N GLY A 28 -8.62 -17.00 1.34
CA GLY A 28 -9.05 -17.55 0.05
C GLY A 28 -10.40 -17.03 -0.45
N GLY A 29 -10.83 -15.84 -0.01
CA GLY A 29 -12.03 -15.16 -0.47
C GLY A 29 -13.18 -15.16 0.53
N ILE A 30 -14.40 -14.89 0.05
CA ILE A 30 -15.60 -14.70 0.91
C ILE A 30 -15.99 -15.97 1.65
N PHE A 31 -15.88 -17.14 1.00
CA PHE A 31 -16.22 -18.40 1.65
C PHE A 31 -15.24 -18.71 2.78
N GLY A 32 -13.93 -18.50 2.59
CA GLY A 32 -12.95 -18.62 3.65
C GLY A 32 -13.18 -17.62 4.79
N ALA A 33 -13.60 -16.39 4.49
CA ALA A 33 -13.95 -15.41 5.51
C ALA A 33 -15.16 -15.81 6.35
N LEU A 34 -16.15 -16.49 5.75
CA LEU A 34 -17.33 -17.01 6.46
C LEU A 34 -16.99 -18.22 7.31
N GLU A 35 -16.11 -19.10 6.80
CA GLU A 35 -15.68 -20.31 7.51
C GLU A 35 -14.69 -19.99 8.64
N PHE A 36 -13.78 -19.04 8.41
CA PHE A 36 -12.73 -18.64 9.35
C PHE A 36 -12.75 -17.14 9.65
N PRO A 37 -13.81 -16.60 10.29
CA PRO A 37 -13.96 -15.16 10.49
C PRO A 37 -12.85 -14.56 11.37
N THR A 38 -12.35 -15.31 12.35
CA THR A 38 -11.23 -14.87 13.19
C THR A 38 -9.94 -14.73 12.38
N ALA A 39 -9.65 -15.68 11.49
CA ALA A 39 -8.48 -15.61 10.61
C ALA A 39 -8.59 -14.45 9.61
N PHE A 40 -9.77 -14.14 9.13
CA PHE A 40 -10.04 -12.97 8.29
C PHE A 40 -9.71 -11.66 9.02
N ILE A 41 -10.19 -11.50 10.25
CA ILE A 41 -9.96 -10.29 11.06
C ILE A 41 -8.48 -10.16 11.42
N LEU A 42 -7.86 -11.25 11.89
CA LEU A 42 -6.44 -11.25 12.25
C LEU A 42 -5.55 -11.01 11.02
N GLY A 43 -5.93 -11.54 9.87
CA GLY A 43 -5.27 -11.27 8.59
C GLY A 43 -5.29 -9.78 8.25
N GLY A 44 -6.42 -9.12 8.40
CA GLY A 44 -6.55 -7.67 8.20
C GLY A 44 -5.67 -6.86 9.16
N ILE A 45 -5.68 -7.20 10.45
CA ILE A 45 -4.84 -6.55 11.46
C ILE A 45 -3.36 -6.78 11.15
N PHE A 46 -2.98 -7.97 10.75
CA PHE A 46 -1.62 -8.31 10.36
C PHE A 46 -1.13 -7.48 9.17
N TRP A 47 -1.94 -7.38 8.12
CA TRP A 47 -1.55 -6.68 6.90
C TRP A 47 -1.52 -5.16 7.01
N ILE A 48 -2.34 -4.55 7.88
CA ILE A 48 -2.36 -3.09 8.03
C ILE A 48 -1.04 -2.56 8.61
N ILE A 49 -0.35 -3.35 9.43
CA ILE A 49 0.89 -2.95 10.10
C ILE A 49 1.99 -2.58 9.08
N PRO A 50 2.36 -3.43 8.10
CA PRO A 50 3.32 -3.06 7.07
C PRO A 50 2.72 -2.19 5.97
N LEU A 51 1.44 -2.37 5.64
CA LEU A 51 0.80 -1.69 4.53
C LEU A 51 0.66 -0.18 4.75
N ALA A 52 0.18 0.24 5.92
CA ALA A 52 -0.06 1.66 6.17
C ALA A 52 1.23 2.51 6.07
N PRO A 53 2.35 2.15 6.72
CA PRO A 53 3.59 2.90 6.54
C PRO A 53 4.15 2.79 5.12
N ALA A 54 4.12 1.61 4.49
CA ALA A 54 4.64 1.43 3.13
C ALA A 54 3.87 2.28 2.11
N PHE A 55 2.54 2.28 2.19
CA PHE A 55 1.69 3.10 1.33
C PHE A 55 1.91 4.60 1.58
N THR A 56 1.99 5.01 2.84
CA THR A 56 2.24 6.41 3.21
C THR A 56 3.60 6.90 2.71
N VAL A 57 4.67 6.12 2.88
CA VAL A 57 6.01 6.46 2.39
C VAL A 57 6.02 6.55 0.86
N HIS A 58 5.32 5.64 0.18
CA HIS A 58 5.15 5.66 -1.27
C HIS A 58 4.56 7.01 -1.74
N GLU A 59 3.48 7.46 -1.13
CA GLU A 59 2.83 8.72 -1.48
C GLU A 59 3.69 9.96 -1.12
N ILE A 60 4.39 9.90 0.02
CA ILE A 60 5.34 10.94 0.40
C ILE A 60 6.47 11.06 -0.62
N ALA A 61 6.97 9.94 -1.14
CA ALA A 61 8.02 9.94 -2.15
C ALA A 61 7.59 10.67 -3.43
N HIS A 62 6.37 10.45 -3.92
CA HIS A 62 5.80 11.22 -5.02
C HIS A 62 5.78 12.73 -4.74
N LYS A 63 5.34 13.12 -3.54
CA LYS A 63 5.27 14.53 -3.13
C LYS A 63 6.64 15.20 -3.05
N ILE A 64 7.64 14.51 -2.50
CA ILE A 64 9.01 15.04 -2.40
C ILE A 64 9.56 15.32 -3.80
N VAL A 65 9.46 14.35 -4.70
CA VAL A 65 10.01 14.49 -6.06
C VAL A 65 9.26 15.54 -6.86
N ALA A 66 7.92 15.60 -6.75
CA ALA A 66 7.13 16.66 -7.40
C ALA A 66 7.54 18.05 -6.92
N ARG A 67 7.72 18.22 -5.62
CA ARG A 67 8.13 19.50 -5.02
C ARG A 67 9.52 19.94 -5.51
N ASN A 68 10.47 19.02 -5.69
CA ASN A 68 11.79 19.33 -6.22
C ASN A 68 11.73 19.93 -7.65
N TYR A 69 10.66 19.66 -8.38
CA TYR A 69 10.39 20.25 -9.69
C TYR A 69 9.45 21.46 -9.66
N GLY A 70 9.17 21.99 -8.46
CA GLY A 70 8.26 23.13 -8.28
C GLY A 70 6.79 22.77 -8.52
N CYS A 71 6.44 21.48 -8.48
CA CYS A 71 5.10 20.98 -8.67
C CYS A 71 4.44 20.63 -7.34
N TRP A 72 3.12 20.61 -7.35
CA TRP A 72 2.32 20.13 -6.25
C TRP A 72 1.76 18.74 -6.60
N ALA A 73 1.79 17.82 -5.65
CA ALA A 73 1.27 16.47 -5.83
C ALA A 73 0.35 16.09 -4.69
N GLU A 74 -0.75 15.42 -5.01
CA GLU A 74 -1.74 14.97 -4.05
C GLU A 74 -2.37 13.67 -4.51
N PHE A 75 -2.48 12.70 -3.59
CA PHE A 75 -3.13 11.44 -3.86
C PHE A 75 -4.65 11.61 -3.95
N ARG A 76 -5.24 10.98 -4.95
CA ARG A 76 -6.69 10.87 -5.14
C ARG A 76 -7.09 9.43 -5.32
N ALA A 77 -7.90 8.92 -4.41
CA ALA A 77 -8.42 7.57 -4.49
C ALA A 77 -9.39 7.41 -5.67
N SER A 78 -9.39 6.22 -6.26
CA SER A 78 -10.40 5.80 -7.24
C SER A 78 -11.41 4.89 -6.57
N PRO A 79 -12.61 5.36 -6.22
CA PRO A 79 -13.63 4.52 -5.57
C PRO A 79 -13.98 3.27 -6.37
N ALA A 80 -14.04 3.39 -7.70
CA ALA A 80 -14.29 2.27 -8.60
C ALA A 80 -13.16 1.23 -8.56
N GLY A 81 -11.90 1.68 -8.60
CA GLY A 81 -10.72 0.80 -8.51
C GLY A 81 -10.62 0.09 -7.16
N LEU A 82 -10.91 0.78 -6.07
CA LEU A 82 -10.93 0.18 -4.73
C LEU A 82 -12.02 -0.89 -4.60
N ARG A 83 -13.24 -0.60 -5.04
CA ARG A 83 -14.35 -1.57 -5.02
C ARG A 83 -14.06 -2.79 -5.88
N PHE A 84 -13.53 -2.57 -7.08
CA PHE A 84 -13.17 -3.66 -7.98
C PHE A 84 -12.15 -4.60 -7.35
N GLY A 85 -11.10 -4.06 -6.72
CA GLY A 85 -10.09 -4.86 -6.02
C GLY A 85 -10.66 -5.66 -4.86
N ILE A 86 -11.55 -5.08 -4.04
CA ILE A 86 -12.21 -5.79 -2.94
C ILE A 86 -13.11 -6.92 -3.48
N ILE A 87 -13.89 -6.67 -4.53
CA ILE A 87 -14.77 -7.68 -5.15
C ILE A 87 -13.95 -8.84 -5.70
N LEU A 88 -12.85 -8.57 -6.40
CA LEU A 88 -11.95 -9.61 -6.89
C LEU A 88 -11.38 -10.45 -5.74
N ALA A 89 -10.91 -9.80 -4.67
CA ALA A 89 -10.39 -10.50 -3.50
C ALA A 89 -11.44 -11.39 -2.83
N ALA A 90 -12.68 -10.90 -2.71
CA ALA A 90 -13.77 -11.66 -2.13
C ALA A 90 -14.18 -12.87 -2.97
N ILE A 91 -14.20 -12.74 -4.30
CA ILE A 91 -14.65 -13.82 -5.20
C ILE A 91 -13.53 -14.84 -5.43
N PHE A 92 -12.32 -14.39 -5.73
CA PHE A 92 -11.23 -15.23 -6.21
C PHE A 92 -10.12 -15.48 -5.19
N GLY A 93 -10.11 -14.77 -4.05
CA GLY A 93 -9.02 -14.87 -3.07
C GLY A 93 -7.71 -14.24 -3.51
N PHE A 94 -7.69 -13.51 -4.63
CA PHE A 94 -6.59 -12.66 -5.07
C PHE A 94 -7.15 -11.36 -5.65
N PHE A 95 -6.32 -10.33 -5.81
CA PHE A 95 -6.80 -9.08 -6.37
C PHE A 95 -5.74 -8.35 -7.20
N ILE A 96 -6.25 -7.54 -8.13
CA ILE A 96 -5.52 -6.46 -8.80
C ILE A 96 -6.29 -5.19 -8.45
N MET A 97 -5.60 -4.21 -7.90
CA MET A 97 -6.24 -2.98 -7.43
C MET A 97 -5.54 -1.76 -8.01
N ALA A 98 -6.34 -0.84 -8.55
CA ALA A 98 -5.90 0.51 -8.89
C ALA A 98 -6.45 1.46 -7.81
N PRO A 99 -5.68 1.75 -6.75
CA PRO A 99 -6.20 2.47 -5.58
C PRO A 99 -6.54 3.92 -5.87
N GLY A 100 -5.87 4.50 -6.85
CA GLY A 100 -6.00 5.90 -7.22
C GLY A 100 -4.82 6.35 -8.07
N ALA A 101 -4.63 7.65 -8.12
CA ALA A 101 -3.51 8.27 -8.82
C ALA A 101 -3.00 9.49 -8.05
N VAL A 102 -1.73 9.78 -8.22
CA VAL A 102 -1.15 11.05 -7.78
C VAL A 102 -1.47 12.09 -8.84
N MET A 103 -2.24 13.10 -8.43
CA MET A 103 -2.52 14.27 -9.26
C MET A 103 -1.37 15.25 -9.11
N VAL A 104 -0.73 15.60 -10.21
CA VAL A 104 0.39 16.54 -10.23
C VAL A 104 -0.06 17.83 -10.89
N ALA A 105 0.06 18.94 -10.17
CA ALA A 105 -0.22 20.27 -10.66
C ALA A 105 1.09 21.08 -10.80
N GLY A 106 1.30 21.65 -11.98
CA GLY A 106 2.48 22.41 -12.33
C GLY A 106 3.00 22.08 -13.73
N ASN A 107 3.98 22.83 -14.19
CA ASN A 107 4.61 22.60 -15.50
C ASN A 107 5.71 21.54 -15.35
N THR A 108 5.46 20.35 -15.88
CA THR A 108 6.43 19.25 -15.90
C THR A 108 6.79 18.83 -17.30
N THR A 109 8.06 18.48 -17.52
CA THR A 109 8.46 17.73 -18.71
C THR A 109 8.07 16.26 -18.55
N ARG A 110 8.03 15.52 -19.68
CA ARG A 110 7.78 14.06 -19.64
C ARG A 110 8.77 13.32 -18.74
N SER A 111 10.05 13.74 -18.76
CA SER A 111 11.11 13.14 -17.93
C SER A 111 10.85 13.40 -16.44
N GLN A 112 10.49 14.62 -16.07
CA GLN A 112 10.17 14.98 -14.68
C GLN A 112 8.94 14.22 -14.18
N PHE A 113 7.89 14.15 -14.99
CA PHE A 113 6.70 13.37 -14.67
C PHE A 113 7.03 11.88 -14.45
N GLY A 114 7.87 11.29 -15.32
CA GLY A 114 8.35 9.92 -15.16
C GLY A 114 9.10 9.70 -13.83
N LYS A 115 9.94 10.64 -13.42
CA LYS A 115 10.65 10.57 -12.13
C LYS A 115 9.70 10.68 -10.94
N ILE A 116 8.70 11.56 -11.02
CA ILE A 116 7.65 11.66 -10.01
C ILE A 116 6.89 10.33 -9.90
N ALA A 117 6.49 9.76 -11.03
CA ALA A 117 5.77 8.50 -11.07
C ALA A 117 6.58 7.31 -10.53
N LEU A 118 7.89 7.27 -10.75
CA LEU A 118 8.77 6.22 -10.26
C LEU A 118 9.12 6.35 -8.77
N ALA A 119 8.97 7.52 -8.17
CA ALA A 119 9.38 7.79 -6.79
C ALA A 119 8.69 6.85 -5.78
N GLY A 120 7.39 6.60 -5.95
CA GLY A 120 6.64 5.68 -5.10
C GLY A 120 7.16 4.24 -5.18
N PRO A 121 7.16 3.60 -6.34
CA PRO A 121 7.70 2.25 -6.50
C PRO A 121 9.15 2.11 -6.01
N VAL A 122 10.01 3.10 -6.28
CA VAL A 122 11.41 3.08 -5.79
C VAL A 122 11.46 3.11 -4.26
N SER A 123 10.62 3.92 -3.62
CA SER A 123 10.56 3.94 -2.14
C SER A 123 10.16 2.57 -1.56
N ASN A 124 9.24 1.86 -2.19
CA ASN A 124 8.86 0.52 -1.77
C ASN A 124 9.99 -0.50 -1.95
N ILE A 125 10.74 -0.41 -3.05
CA ILE A 125 11.94 -1.25 -3.26
C ILE A 125 12.99 -0.99 -2.18
N LEU A 126 13.20 0.28 -1.80
CA LEU A 126 14.12 0.63 -0.72
C LEU A 126 13.66 0.09 0.63
N LEU A 127 12.38 0.20 0.96
CA LEU A 127 11.80 -0.39 2.18
C LEU A 127 11.95 -1.91 2.20
N TRP A 128 11.72 -2.57 1.06
CA TRP A 128 11.93 -4.00 0.92
C TRP A 128 13.40 -4.38 1.16
N GLY A 129 14.34 -3.61 0.60
CA GLY A 129 15.78 -3.78 0.83
C GLY A 129 16.17 -3.63 2.31
N VAL A 130 15.57 -2.66 3.02
CA VAL A 130 15.74 -2.50 4.47
C VAL A 130 15.23 -3.74 5.21
N GLY A 131 14.03 -4.22 4.86
CA GLY A 131 13.46 -5.45 5.44
C GLY A 131 14.37 -6.67 5.24
N LEU A 132 14.90 -6.86 4.03
CA LEU A 132 15.87 -7.93 3.74
C LEU A 132 17.15 -7.79 4.58
N GLY A 133 17.66 -6.57 4.74
CA GLY A 133 18.82 -6.31 5.58
C GLY A 133 18.58 -6.67 7.04
N MET A 134 17.41 -6.35 7.57
CA MET A 134 17.02 -6.71 8.94
C MET A 134 16.96 -8.23 9.13
N VAL A 135 16.38 -8.94 8.16
CA VAL A 135 16.34 -10.42 8.16
C VAL A 135 17.76 -10.99 8.14
N ALA A 136 18.62 -10.49 7.25
CA ALA A 136 20.00 -10.95 7.14
C ALA A 136 20.84 -10.70 8.41
N LEU A 137 20.50 -9.67 9.18
CA LEU A 137 21.15 -9.38 10.46
C LEU A 137 20.54 -10.16 11.65
N GLY A 138 19.57 -11.04 11.40
CA GLY A 138 18.88 -11.79 12.46
C GLY A 138 18.02 -10.94 13.39
N LEU A 139 17.63 -9.76 12.94
CA LEU A 139 16.76 -8.85 13.69
C LEU A 139 15.27 -9.24 13.58
N GLU A 140 15.01 -10.46 13.14
CA GLU A 140 13.67 -11.03 13.12
C GLU A 140 13.17 -11.24 14.54
N THR A 141 12.04 -10.67 14.87
CA THR A 141 11.33 -11.09 16.07
C THR A 141 10.62 -12.41 15.75
N THR A 142 11.13 -13.50 16.31
CA THR A 142 10.63 -14.88 16.13
C THR A 142 9.14 -15.05 16.45
N ASN A 143 8.51 -14.07 17.07
CA ASN A 143 7.10 -14.06 17.45
C ASN A 143 6.15 -13.55 16.34
N PHE A 144 6.68 -13.11 15.21
CA PHE A 144 5.88 -12.60 14.08
C PHE A 144 5.95 -13.49 12.83
N THR A 145 6.39 -14.73 12.97
CA THR A 145 6.41 -15.69 11.87
C THR A 145 5.02 -16.28 11.63
N TYR A 146 4.16 -15.54 10.96
CA TYR A 146 3.07 -16.17 10.24
C TYR A 146 3.59 -16.54 8.84
N GLY A 147 3.83 -17.83 8.63
CA GLY A 147 4.24 -18.37 7.34
C GLY A 147 5.68 -18.09 6.89
N GLY A 148 6.62 -17.84 7.78
CA GLY A 148 8.05 -17.72 7.43
C GLY A 148 8.42 -16.44 6.67
N HIS A 149 7.57 -15.43 6.65
CA HIS A 149 7.76 -14.21 5.86
C HIS A 149 7.97 -12.95 6.72
N GLY A 150 8.41 -13.07 7.95
CA GLY A 150 8.79 -11.98 8.86
C GLY A 150 8.73 -10.55 8.29
N LEU A 151 9.77 -9.79 8.42
CA LEU A 151 9.86 -8.38 8.00
C LEU A 151 9.87 -8.12 6.47
N LEU A 152 9.65 -9.12 5.62
CA LEU A 152 9.63 -8.97 4.15
C LEU A 152 8.40 -8.21 3.60
N PHE A 153 7.53 -7.73 4.46
CA PHE A 153 6.27 -7.06 4.07
C PHE A 153 6.37 -5.57 3.76
N PHE A 154 7.55 -4.97 3.80
CA PHE A 154 7.73 -3.55 3.42
C PHE A 154 7.81 -3.30 1.91
N TRP A 155 7.34 -4.21 1.11
CA TRP A 155 7.31 -4.10 -0.36
C TRP A 155 6.00 -3.61 -0.94
#